data_c5496ba326470bab89ce9fbb13c2591c
#
_entry.id   c5496ba326470bab89ce9fbb13c2591c
#
_cell.length_a   1.000
_cell.length_b   1.000
_cell.length_c   1.000
_cell.angle_alpha   90.00
_cell.angle_beta   90.00
_cell.angle_gamma   90.00
#
_symmetry.space_group_name_H-M   'P 1'
#
loop_
_entity.id
_entity.type
_entity.pdbx_description
1 polymer ?
#
loop_
_entity_poly.entity_id
_entity_poly.type
_entity_poly.pdbx_seq_one_letter_code
_entity_poly.pdbx_strand_id
1 'polypeptide(L)'
;MNKITKIKITKEEYKNISKYTAIPIGIVFLEEKKGGYLQGNKEDFEKLLDRLSNYFVEHGIDKKEEINAIGYNIERLIDKLSIIYDEN
;
A
#
# COMPACT_ATOMS: atom_id res chain seq x y z
N MET A 1 17.70 14.98 -5.81
CA MET A 1 16.98 15.08 -4.55
C MET A 1 15.70 14.25 -4.59
N ASN A 2 15.51 13.40 -3.60
CA ASN A 2 14.32 12.55 -3.58
C ASN A 2 13.10 13.35 -3.14
N LYS A 3 12.07 13.29 -3.94
CA LYS A 3 10.80 13.93 -3.62
C LYS A 3 10.06 13.11 -2.57
N ILE A 4 9.57 13.77 -1.54
CA ILE A 4 8.76 13.13 -0.52
C ILE A 4 7.30 13.16 -0.97
N THR A 5 6.68 12.00 -0.96
CA THR A 5 5.29 11.84 -1.35
C THR A 5 4.44 11.55 -0.13
N LYS A 6 3.27 12.15 -0.07
CA LYS A 6 2.26 11.90 0.97
C LYS A 6 1.01 11.35 0.31
N ILE A 7 0.52 10.24 0.81
CA ILE A 7 -0.71 9.63 0.30
C ILE A 7 -1.69 9.48 1.45
N LYS A 8 -2.87 10.06 1.29
CA LYS A 8 -3.90 9.97 2.32
C LYS A 8 -4.48 8.56 2.37
N ILE A 9 -4.53 8.00 3.58
CA ILE A 9 -5.13 6.69 3.80
C ILE A 9 -5.94 6.70 5.09
N THR A 10 -6.80 5.71 5.25
CA THR A 10 -7.53 5.53 6.51
C THR A 10 -6.67 4.72 7.48
N LYS A 11 -7.03 4.77 8.77
CA LYS A 11 -6.36 3.97 9.79
C LYS A 11 -6.54 2.48 9.51
N GLU A 12 -7.71 2.10 9.00
CA GLU A 12 -7.98 0.72 8.64
C GLU A 12 -7.10 0.25 7.47
N GLU A 13 -6.93 1.12 6.47
CA GLU A 13 -6.04 0.81 5.35
C GLU A 13 -4.60 0.62 5.83
N TYR A 14 -4.12 1.48 6.72
CA TYR A 14 -2.79 1.32 7.30
C TYR A 14 -2.66 0.00 8.06
N LYS A 15 -3.68 -0.33 8.85
CA LYS A 15 -3.72 -1.59 9.60
C LYS A 15 -3.64 -2.79 8.67
N ASN A 16 -4.40 -2.74 7.57
CA ASN A 16 -4.40 -3.82 6.58
C ASN A 16 -3.05 -3.96 5.89
N ILE A 17 -2.42 -2.85 5.52
CA ILE A 17 -1.08 -2.89 4.93
C ILE A 17 -0.10 -3.57 5.88
N SER A 18 -0.11 -3.16 7.14
CA SER A 18 0.77 -3.72 8.17
C SER A 18 0.53 -5.20 8.39
N LYS A 19 -0.71 -5.64 8.20
CA LYS A 19 -1.09 -7.04 8.35
C LYS A 19 -0.60 -7.88 7.17
N TYR A 20 -0.65 -7.32 5.96
CA TYR A 20 -0.28 -8.06 4.76
C TYR A 20 1.22 -8.11 4.54
N THR A 21 1.94 -7.07 4.92
CA THR A 21 3.36 -7.01 4.63
C THR A 21 4.10 -6.08 5.59
N ALA A 22 5.42 -6.25 5.65
CA ALA A 22 6.27 -5.31 6.37
C ALA A 22 6.34 -4.00 5.56
N ILE A 23 6.16 -2.88 6.26
CA ILE A 23 6.25 -1.57 5.62
C ILE A 23 7.73 -1.16 5.55
N PRO A 24 8.22 -0.72 4.37
CA PRO A 24 9.60 -0.24 4.26
C PRO A 24 9.92 0.84 5.29
N ILE A 25 11.13 0.80 5.85
CA ILE A 25 11.55 1.71 6.92
C ILE A 25 11.39 3.18 6.53
N GLY A 26 11.61 3.50 5.26
CA GLY A 26 11.49 4.88 4.77
C GLY A 26 10.08 5.42 4.69
N ILE A 27 9.06 4.58 4.89
CA ILE A 27 7.67 5.01 4.87
C ILE A 27 7.17 5.12 6.30
N VAL A 28 6.59 6.28 6.63
CA VAL A 28 6.02 6.52 7.95
C VAL A 28 4.54 6.85 7.83
N PHE A 29 3.79 6.49 8.85
CA PHE A 29 2.37 6.83 8.94
C PHE A 29 2.20 8.05 9.85
N LEU A 30 1.68 9.13 9.30
CA LEU A 30 1.40 10.37 10.03
C LEU A 30 -0.07 10.35 10.41
N GLU A 31 -0.34 9.97 11.66
CA GLU A 31 -1.72 9.83 12.15
C GLU A 31 -2.40 11.16 12.38
N GLU A 32 -3.67 11.23 11.99
CA GLU A 32 -4.54 12.38 12.26
C GLU A 32 -5.79 11.90 12.99
N LYS A 33 -6.69 12.82 13.32
CA LYS A 33 -7.95 12.45 14.00
C LYS A 33 -8.75 11.45 13.18
N LYS A 34 -8.82 11.65 11.86
CA LYS A 34 -9.52 10.77 10.94
C LYS A 34 -8.56 10.29 9.86
N GLY A 35 -7.95 9.12 10.08
CA GLY A 35 -7.01 8.57 9.12
C GLY A 35 -5.62 9.13 9.28
N GLY A 36 -4.97 9.46 8.18
CA GLY A 36 -3.61 9.96 8.19
C GLY A 36 -2.99 9.90 6.81
N TYR A 37 -1.68 9.96 6.78
CA TYR A 37 -0.90 9.93 5.53
C TYR A 37 0.25 8.95 5.64
N LEU A 38 0.49 8.21 4.55
CA LEU A 38 1.77 7.53 4.38
C LEU A 38 2.72 8.51 3.72
N GLN A 39 3.91 8.65 4.27
CA GLN A 39 4.91 9.56 3.76
C GLN A 39 6.22 8.83 3.52
N GLY A 40 6.82 9.05 2.37
CA GLY A 40 8.10 8.46 2.02
C GLY A 40 8.52 8.90 0.63
N ASN A 41 9.67 8.40 0.18
CA ASN A 41 10.11 8.68 -1.18
C ASN A 41 9.52 7.65 -2.15
N LYS A 42 9.63 7.94 -3.43
CA LYS A 42 9.06 7.09 -4.47
C LYS A 42 9.61 5.66 -4.44
N GLU A 43 10.91 5.52 -4.21
CA GLU A 43 11.55 4.20 -4.18
C GLU A 43 10.95 3.32 -3.08
N ASP A 44 10.70 3.89 -1.90
CA ASP A 44 10.12 3.14 -0.80
C ASP A 44 8.68 2.76 -1.09
N PHE A 45 7.91 3.63 -1.74
CA PHE A 45 6.55 3.28 -2.17
C PHE A 45 6.56 2.19 -3.23
N GLU A 46 7.53 2.20 -4.15
CA GLU A 46 7.67 1.13 -5.13
C GLU A 46 7.94 -0.22 -4.45
N LYS A 47 8.78 -0.22 -3.42
CA LYS A 47 9.02 -1.43 -2.62
C LYS A 47 7.75 -1.93 -1.95
N LEU A 48 6.97 -1.01 -1.39
CA LEU A 48 5.71 -1.37 -0.76
C LEU A 48 4.73 -1.97 -1.78
N LEU A 49 4.63 -1.35 -2.94
CA LEU A 49 3.77 -1.86 -4.01
C LEU A 49 4.19 -3.27 -4.45
N ASP A 50 5.50 -3.51 -4.59
CA ASP A 50 6.01 -4.84 -4.92
C ASP A 50 5.62 -5.86 -3.87
N ARG A 51 5.76 -5.52 -2.60
CA ARG A 51 5.40 -6.42 -1.51
C ARG A 51 3.91 -6.73 -1.50
N LEU A 52 3.08 -5.73 -1.74
CA LEU A 52 1.63 -5.94 -1.82
C LEU A 52 1.26 -6.80 -3.02
N SER A 53 1.92 -6.59 -4.16
CA SER A 53 1.69 -7.39 -5.35
C SER A 53 2.07 -8.85 -5.13
N ASN A 54 3.19 -9.09 -4.46
CA ASN A 54 3.61 -10.45 -4.13
C ASN A 54 2.62 -11.13 -3.18
N TYR A 55 2.14 -10.39 -2.18
CA TYR A 55 1.15 -10.93 -1.27
C TYR A 55 -0.17 -11.25 -2.00
N PHE A 56 -0.55 -10.40 -2.95
CA PHE A 56 -1.73 -10.64 -3.78
C PHE A 56 -1.64 -11.96 -4.52
N VAL A 57 -0.49 -12.22 -5.17
CA VAL A 57 -0.29 -13.46 -5.91
C VAL A 57 -0.36 -14.68 -4.98
N GLU A 58 0.19 -14.56 -3.77
CA GLU A 58 0.23 -15.69 -2.84
C GLU A 58 -1.08 -15.93 -2.11
N HIS A 59 -1.81 -14.87 -1.78
CA HIS A 59 -2.97 -14.97 -0.88
C HIS A 59 -4.26 -14.34 -1.39
N GLY A 60 -4.19 -13.55 -2.45
CA GLY A 60 -5.36 -12.83 -2.98
C GLY A 60 -6.15 -13.57 -4.02
N ILE A 61 -5.66 -14.73 -4.46
CA ILE A 61 -6.28 -15.55 -5.49
C ILE A 61 -6.54 -16.93 -4.92
N ASP A 62 -7.77 -17.44 -5.11
CA ASP A 62 -8.13 -18.76 -4.60
C ASP A 62 -7.74 -19.88 -5.58
N LYS A 63 -8.08 -21.13 -5.19
CA LYS A 63 -7.74 -22.30 -5.99
C LYS A 63 -8.39 -22.34 -7.37
N LYS A 64 -9.45 -21.58 -7.55
CA LYS A 64 -10.16 -21.49 -8.84
C LYS A 64 -9.66 -20.31 -9.67
N GLU A 65 -8.58 -19.69 -9.24
CA GLU A 65 -7.99 -18.50 -9.87
C GLU A 65 -8.92 -17.29 -9.83
N GLU A 66 -9.80 -17.24 -8.81
CA GLU A 66 -10.68 -16.11 -8.59
C GLU A 66 -10.12 -15.23 -7.47
N ILE A 67 -10.34 -13.92 -7.60
CA ILE A 67 -9.89 -12.96 -6.60
C ILE A 67 -10.77 -13.08 -5.36
N ASN A 68 -10.15 -13.25 -4.20
CA ASN A 68 -10.87 -13.33 -2.92
C ASN A 68 -10.93 -11.95 -2.23
N ALA A 69 -11.51 -11.90 -1.02
CA ALA A 69 -11.66 -10.64 -0.28
C ALA A 69 -10.32 -9.95 0.00
N ILE A 70 -9.29 -10.74 0.32
CA ILE A 70 -7.95 -10.20 0.54
C ILE A 70 -7.43 -9.56 -0.75
N GLY A 71 -7.62 -10.25 -1.88
CA GLY A 71 -7.19 -9.75 -3.19
C GLY A 71 -7.86 -8.43 -3.54
N TYR A 72 -9.15 -8.29 -3.31
CA TYR A 72 -9.85 -7.04 -3.56
C TYR A 72 -9.34 -5.90 -2.69
N ASN A 73 -9.05 -6.19 -1.42
CA ASN A 73 -8.49 -5.18 -0.52
C ASN A 73 -7.12 -4.71 -1.00
N ILE A 74 -6.27 -5.65 -1.42
CA ILE A 74 -4.94 -5.33 -1.91
C ILE A 74 -5.03 -4.51 -3.20
N GLU A 75 -5.94 -4.87 -4.12
CA GLU A 75 -6.13 -4.10 -5.35
C GLU A 75 -6.47 -2.64 -5.06
N ARG A 76 -7.35 -2.40 -4.09
CA ARG A 76 -7.71 -1.03 -3.70
C ARG A 76 -6.51 -0.28 -3.16
N LEU A 77 -5.68 -0.95 -2.35
CA LEU A 77 -4.48 -0.34 -1.78
C LEU A 77 -3.48 -0.03 -2.88
N ILE A 78 -3.27 -0.96 -3.80
CA ILE A 78 -2.36 -0.75 -4.93
C ILE A 78 -2.82 0.42 -5.78
N ASP A 79 -4.12 0.49 -6.10
CA ASP A 79 -4.66 1.61 -6.88
C ASP A 79 -4.41 2.94 -6.19
N LYS A 80 -4.66 3.00 -4.88
CA LYS A 80 -4.48 4.21 -4.11
C LYS A 80 -3.01 4.64 -4.06
N LEU A 81 -2.11 3.69 -3.83
CA LEU A 81 -0.68 3.97 -3.72
C LEU A 81 -0.02 4.22 -5.07
N SER A 82 -0.64 3.76 -6.16
CA SER A 82 -0.08 3.96 -7.51
C SER A 82 -0.11 5.40 -7.98
N ILE A 83 -0.71 6.29 -7.20
CA ILE A 83 -0.67 7.73 -7.49
C ILE A 83 0.77 8.24 -7.61
N ILE A 84 1.75 7.55 -7.02
CA ILE A 84 3.15 7.90 -7.14
C ILE A 84 3.63 7.91 -8.59
N TYR A 85 3.00 7.12 -9.46
CA TYR A 85 3.36 7.05 -10.86
C TYR A 85 2.71 8.17 -11.68
N ASP A 86 1.72 8.84 -11.13
CA ASP A 86 1.03 9.96 -11.79
C ASP A 86 1.67 11.30 -11.48
N GLU A 87 2.63 11.33 -10.56
CA GLU A 87 3.33 12.55 -10.17
C GLU A 87 4.46 12.86 -11.16
N ASN A 88 4.52 14.09 -11.62
CA ASN A 88 5.58 14.55 -12.48
C ASN A 88 6.57 15.45 -11.74
#